data_0509b1bab8e59a88499cafe0991eba32
#
_entry.id   0509b1bab8e59a88499cafe0991eba32
#
_cell.length_a   1.000
_cell.length_b   1.000
_cell.length_c   1.000
_cell.angle_alpha   90.00
_cell.angle_beta   90.00
_cell.angle_gamma   90.00
#
_symmetry.space_group_name_H-M   'P 1'
#
loop_
_entity.id
_entity.type
_entity.pdbx_description
1 polymer ?
#
loop_
_entity_poly.entity_id
_entity_poly.type
_entity_poly.pdbx_seq_one_letter_code
_entity_poly.pdbx_strand_id
1 'polypeptide(L)'
;ILPGIIISFSIAFVLTALIGKRKIMNILFSLFISFGVIAMIDFWKWEYRYGHDLNPDAAIKIPGMAYQPPLIGFKQLLNFGAYSVPDIGGWIFIAVGAVLLFLVIMERKSYVKSLKINKSANLLFLVIFTGLFNSCSTEPDMIKFGKDNCYFCKMTISDNRFGAELVTKKGKVYKFDDGQCLLAFKSALVVPENDISDVYFIDFNGEHSLINVQKAFLLKSELFKSPMGGNIAAFSIQDSMQKIAMQYHAIAVSWDQLNK
;
A
#
# COMPACT_ATOMS: atom_id res chain seq x y z
N ILE A 1 -0.54 -18.19 1.26
CA ILE A 1 -0.74 -18.86 2.57
C ILE A 1 -1.21 -17.86 3.63
N LEU A 2 -0.55 -16.72 3.84
CA LEU A 2 -0.88 -15.74 4.88
C LEU A 2 -2.33 -15.23 4.86
N PRO A 3 -2.92 -14.83 3.72
CA PRO A 3 -4.32 -14.38 3.69
C PRO A 3 -5.31 -15.47 4.17
N GLY A 4 -5.06 -16.72 3.80
CA GLY A 4 -5.90 -17.85 4.24
C GLY A 4 -5.86 -18.07 5.75
N ILE A 5 -4.69 -17.88 6.39
CA ILE A 5 -4.54 -17.98 7.85
C ILE A 5 -5.32 -16.86 8.54
N ILE A 6 -5.23 -15.63 8.04
CA ILE A 6 -5.96 -14.47 8.60
C ILE A 6 -7.48 -14.69 8.51
N ILE A 7 -7.98 -15.15 7.36
CA ILE A 7 -9.40 -15.46 7.17
C ILE A 7 -9.85 -16.57 8.15
N SER A 8 -9.03 -17.62 8.31
CA SER A 8 -9.34 -18.71 9.25
C SER A 8 -9.42 -18.22 10.70
N PHE A 9 -8.50 -17.36 11.14
CA PHE A 9 -8.57 -16.71 12.45
C PHE A 9 -9.84 -15.86 12.59
N SER A 10 -10.18 -15.07 11.59
CA SER A 10 -11.37 -14.20 11.61
C SER A 10 -12.65 -15.02 11.78
N ILE A 11 -12.80 -16.09 11.01
CA ILE A 11 -13.93 -17.03 11.12
C ILE A 11 -13.96 -17.69 12.51
N ALA A 12 -12.81 -18.17 13.00
CA ALA A 12 -12.71 -18.79 14.32
C ALA A 12 -13.07 -17.85 15.46
N PHE A 13 -12.69 -16.56 15.38
CA PHE A 13 -13.09 -15.55 16.37
C PHE A 13 -14.59 -15.29 16.36
N VAL A 14 -15.21 -15.17 15.17
CA VAL A 14 -16.66 -15.00 15.04
C VAL A 14 -17.40 -16.19 15.63
N LEU A 15 -17.00 -17.42 15.29
CA LEU A 15 -17.60 -18.64 15.84
C LEU A 15 -17.43 -18.73 17.35
N THR A 16 -16.26 -18.36 17.87
CA THR A 16 -16.00 -18.34 19.31
C THR A 16 -16.89 -17.34 20.04
N ALA A 17 -17.12 -16.17 19.45
CA ALA A 17 -18.01 -15.14 19.99
C ALA A 17 -19.48 -15.63 20.05
N LEU A 18 -19.92 -16.40 19.05
CA LEU A 18 -21.27 -17.00 19.02
C LEU A 18 -21.44 -18.13 20.04
N ILE A 19 -20.42 -18.98 20.20
CA ILE A 19 -20.45 -20.12 21.13
C ILE A 19 -20.32 -19.69 22.59
N GLY A 20 -19.56 -18.62 22.86
CA GLY A 20 -19.38 -18.04 24.19
C GLY A 20 -18.60 -18.91 25.19
N LYS A 21 -17.83 -19.91 24.72
CA LYS A 21 -17.06 -20.83 25.60
C LYS A 21 -15.67 -20.27 25.91
N ARG A 22 -15.40 -19.95 27.17
CA ARG A 22 -14.11 -19.38 27.65
C ARG A 22 -12.90 -20.21 27.28
N LYS A 23 -12.98 -21.54 27.34
CA LYS A 23 -11.85 -22.42 26.99
C LYS A 23 -11.43 -22.23 25.51
N ILE A 24 -12.41 -22.11 24.61
CA ILE A 24 -12.16 -21.92 23.18
C ILE A 24 -11.50 -20.57 22.94
N MET A 25 -11.98 -19.50 23.58
CA MET A 25 -11.40 -18.16 23.48
C MET A 25 -9.94 -18.13 23.95
N ASN A 26 -9.62 -18.75 25.09
CA ASN A 26 -8.25 -18.81 25.60
C ASN A 26 -7.31 -19.60 24.68
N ILE A 27 -7.78 -20.69 24.10
CA ILE A 27 -7.01 -21.48 23.12
C ILE A 27 -6.76 -20.63 21.88
N LEU A 28 -7.80 -19.99 21.34
CA LEU A 28 -7.70 -19.17 20.13
C LEU A 28 -6.79 -17.95 20.35
N PHE A 29 -6.87 -17.32 21.52
CA PHE A 29 -5.95 -16.24 21.91
C PHE A 29 -4.50 -16.73 21.99
N SER A 30 -4.26 -17.90 22.59
CA SER A 30 -2.90 -18.47 22.64
C SER A 30 -2.36 -18.78 21.26
N LEU A 31 -3.19 -19.33 20.36
CA LEU A 31 -2.81 -19.58 18.96
C LEU A 31 -2.51 -18.28 18.21
N PHE A 32 -3.30 -17.22 18.42
CA PHE A 32 -3.10 -15.92 17.82
C PHE A 32 -1.77 -15.28 18.26
N ILE A 33 -1.46 -15.32 19.55
CA ILE A 33 -0.16 -14.82 20.07
C ILE A 33 1.00 -15.67 19.54
N SER A 34 0.86 -17.00 19.54
CA SER A 34 1.90 -17.89 19.00
C SER A 34 2.17 -17.60 17.52
N PHE A 35 1.13 -17.37 16.73
CA PHE A 35 1.26 -16.97 15.33
C PHE A 35 2.02 -15.65 15.20
N GLY A 36 1.69 -14.63 16.01
CA GLY A 36 2.39 -13.35 16.01
C GLY A 36 3.88 -13.49 16.34
N VAL A 37 4.21 -14.30 17.34
CA VAL A 37 5.62 -14.55 17.74
C VAL A 37 6.37 -15.29 16.62
N ILE A 38 5.79 -16.31 16.03
CA ILE A 38 6.41 -17.05 14.91
C ILE A 38 6.65 -16.12 13.71
N ALA A 39 5.66 -15.29 13.36
CA ALA A 39 5.78 -14.33 12.27
C ALA A 39 6.90 -13.31 12.53
N MET A 40 7.03 -12.81 13.76
CA MET A 40 8.12 -11.89 14.12
C MET A 40 9.51 -12.56 14.09
N ILE A 41 9.61 -13.82 14.51
CA ILE A 41 10.86 -14.58 14.42
C ILE A 41 11.24 -14.83 12.95
N ASP A 42 10.28 -15.18 12.11
CA ASP A 42 10.51 -15.41 10.69
C ASP A 42 10.93 -14.12 9.98
N PHE A 43 10.26 -13.00 10.28
CA PHE A 43 10.62 -11.69 9.78
C PHE A 43 12.05 -11.27 10.22
N TRP A 44 12.40 -11.46 11.49
CA TRP A 44 13.73 -11.19 12.00
C TRP A 44 14.80 -12.04 11.29
N LYS A 45 14.53 -13.33 11.07
CA LYS A 45 15.46 -14.21 10.33
C LYS A 45 15.65 -13.75 8.89
N TRP A 46 14.57 -13.29 8.24
CA TRP A 46 14.64 -12.75 6.90
C TRP A 46 15.50 -11.47 6.85
N GLU A 47 15.26 -10.52 7.77
CA GLU A 47 16.07 -9.30 7.88
C GLU A 47 17.54 -9.60 8.16
N TYR A 48 17.81 -10.56 9.05
CA TYR A 48 19.17 -10.96 9.38
C TYR A 48 19.91 -11.48 8.14
N ARG A 49 19.31 -12.40 7.40
CA ARG A 49 19.90 -12.91 6.14
C ARG A 49 20.10 -11.78 5.13
N TYR A 50 19.10 -10.94 4.94
CA TYR A 50 19.18 -9.81 4.02
C TYR A 50 20.34 -8.87 4.34
N GLY A 51 20.60 -8.64 5.62
CA GLY A 51 21.66 -7.74 6.07
C GLY A 51 23.06 -8.35 6.17
N HIS A 52 23.19 -9.68 6.27
CA HIS A 52 24.47 -10.37 6.49
C HIS A 52 24.91 -11.26 5.33
N ASP A 53 23.97 -11.94 4.66
CA ASP A 53 24.30 -12.83 3.54
C ASP A 53 24.31 -12.01 2.23
N LEU A 54 25.32 -11.16 2.09
CA LEU A 54 25.47 -10.29 0.92
C LEU A 54 26.00 -11.06 -0.29
N ASN A 55 25.47 -10.72 -1.48
CA ASN A 55 25.98 -11.30 -2.72
C ASN A 55 27.50 -11.04 -2.85
N PRO A 56 28.32 -12.07 -3.11
CA PRO A 56 29.76 -11.92 -3.32
C PRO A 56 30.15 -10.91 -4.41
N ASP A 57 29.29 -10.72 -5.41
CA ASP A 57 29.51 -9.84 -6.55
C ASP A 57 28.86 -8.45 -6.39
N ALA A 58 28.36 -8.11 -5.18
CA ALA A 58 27.76 -6.80 -4.95
C ALA A 58 28.78 -5.67 -5.12
N ALA A 59 28.36 -4.60 -5.81
CA ALA A 59 29.22 -3.48 -6.18
C ALA A 59 29.78 -2.70 -4.98
N ILE A 60 29.09 -2.73 -3.83
CA ILE A 60 29.48 -2.02 -2.61
C ILE A 60 29.45 -2.99 -1.43
N LYS A 61 30.64 -3.29 -0.90
CA LYS A 61 30.81 -4.07 0.33
C LYS A 61 31.81 -3.36 1.23
N ILE A 62 31.43 -3.16 2.47
CA ILE A 62 32.35 -2.70 3.50
C ILE A 62 32.58 -3.88 4.44
N PRO A 63 33.82 -4.38 4.54
CA PRO A 63 34.14 -5.50 5.41
C PRO A 63 33.74 -5.20 6.87
N GLY A 64 33.08 -6.15 7.52
CA GLY A 64 32.67 -6.03 8.92
C GLY A 64 31.40 -5.23 9.17
N MET A 65 30.70 -4.74 8.14
CA MET A 65 29.46 -4.01 8.29
C MET A 65 28.24 -4.87 7.91
N ALA A 66 27.26 -4.91 8.80
CA ALA A 66 25.96 -5.51 8.53
C ALA A 66 24.96 -4.44 8.06
N TYR A 67 24.26 -4.71 6.95
CA TYR A 67 23.26 -3.81 6.37
C TYR A 67 21.84 -4.13 6.84
N GLN A 68 21.71 -4.76 8.00
CA GLN A 68 20.40 -5.13 8.55
C GLN A 68 19.64 -3.89 9.00
N PRO A 69 18.42 -3.64 8.45
CA PRO A 69 17.52 -2.60 8.94
C PRO A 69 17.04 -2.91 10.37
N PRO A 70 16.47 -1.94 11.09
CA PRO A 70 15.90 -2.23 12.41
C PRO A 70 14.59 -2.99 12.26
N LEU A 71 14.32 -3.95 13.13
CA LEU A 71 13.05 -4.66 13.19
C LEU A 71 11.87 -3.70 13.44
N ILE A 72 12.05 -2.76 14.35
CA ILE A 72 11.13 -1.65 14.62
C ILE A 72 11.97 -0.42 14.99
N GLY A 73 11.61 0.76 14.47
CA GLY A 73 12.23 2.03 14.77
C GLY A 73 13.19 2.52 13.71
N PHE A 74 14.20 3.29 14.12
CA PHE A 74 15.17 3.95 13.25
C PHE A 74 16.58 3.39 13.45
N LYS A 75 17.30 3.19 12.33
CA LYS A 75 18.72 2.85 12.34
C LYS A 75 19.45 3.57 11.20
N GLN A 76 20.55 4.23 11.52
CA GLN A 76 21.44 4.80 10.52
C GLN A 76 22.27 3.67 9.88
N LEU A 77 22.18 3.56 8.56
CA LEU A 77 22.95 2.63 7.74
C LEU A 77 23.79 3.45 6.76
N LEU A 78 25.08 3.63 7.07
CA LEU A 78 25.99 4.49 6.28
C LEU A 78 25.42 5.91 6.11
N ASN A 79 25.15 6.31 4.85
CA ASN A 79 24.66 7.64 4.47
C ASN A 79 23.14 7.76 4.43
N PHE A 80 22.41 6.70 4.74
CA PHE A 80 20.94 6.72 4.76
C PHE A 80 20.37 6.17 6.07
N GLY A 81 19.22 6.69 6.46
CA GLY A 81 18.47 6.21 7.61
C GLY A 81 17.43 5.17 7.18
N ALA A 82 17.41 4.00 7.82
CA ALA A 82 16.36 3.01 7.66
C ALA A 82 15.33 3.19 8.79
N TYR A 83 14.06 3.33 8.41
CA TYR A 83 12.95 3.47 9.34
C TYR A 83 11.95 2.34 9.12
N SER A 84 11.70 1.54 10.16
CA SER A 84 10.77 0.43 10.13
C SER A 84 9.65 0.63 11.13
N VAL A 85 8.43 0.69 10.67
CA VAL A 85 7.22 0.78 11.50
C VAL A 85 6.15 -0.14 10.93
N PRO A 86 5.27 -0.68 11.79
CA PRO A 86 4.12 -1.43 11.30
C PRO A 86 3.26 -0.56 10.38
N ASP A 87 2.84 -1.10 9.25
CA ASP A 87 1.81 -0.50 8.40
C ASP A 87 0.42 -0.73 9.03
N ILE A 88 -0.63 -0.18 8.41
CA ILE A 88 -2.03 -0.24 8.88
C ILE A 88 -2.41 -1.65 9.33
N GLY A 89 -2.04 -2.68 8.55
CA GLY A 89 -2.30 -4.08 8.90
C GLY A 89 -1.61 -4.52 10.19
N GLY A 90 -0.38 -4.08 10.43
CA GLY A 90 0.36 -4.35 11.66
C GLY A 90 -0.28 -3.69 12.89
N TRP A 91 -0.72 -2.44 12.77
CA TRP A 91 -1.42 -1.75 13.85
C TRP A 91 -2.77 -2.37 14.18
N ILE A 92 -3.53 -2.82 13.16
CA ILE A 92 -4.78 -3.56 13.38
C ILE A 92 -4.51 -4.87 14.13
N PHE A 93 -3.47 -5.61 13.75
CA PHE A 93 -3.09 -6.85 14.43
C PHE A 93 -2.76 -6.63 15.92
N ILE A 94 -1.99 -5.58 16.23
CA ILE A 94 -1.65 -5.17 17.61
C ILE A 94 -2.92 -4.79 18.38
N ALA A 95 -3.81 -3.99 17.77
CA ALA A 95 -5.06 -3.57 18.41
C ALA A 95 -5.97 -4.76 18.72
N VAL A 96 -6.13 -5.70 17.78
CA VAL A 96 -6.90 -6.94 18.02
C VAL A 96 -6.28 -7.75 19.15
N GLY A 97 -4.96 -7.91 19.18
CA GLY A 97 -4.25 -8.60 20.25
C GLY A 97 -4.48 -7.95 21.63
N ALA A 98 -4.44 -6.61 21.68
CA ALA A 98 -4.69 -5.86 22.91
C ALA A 98 -6.14 -6.02 23.42
N VAL A 99 -7.13 -5.96 22.50
CA VAL A 99 -8.55 -6.18 22.85
C VAL A 99 -8.76 -7.60 23.37
N LEU A 100 -8.19 -8.62 22.71
CA LEU A 100 -8.30 -10.00 23.17
C LEU A 100 -7.65 -10.22 24.53
N LEU A 101 -6.47 -9.64 24.74
CA LEU A 101 -5.79 -9.68 26.03
C LEU A 101 -6.66 -9.04 27.13
N PHE A 102 -7.23 -7.86 26.83
CA PHE A 102 -8.14 -7.19 27.76
C PHE A 102 -9.35 -8.06 28.11
N LEU A 103 -9.99 -8.70 27.13
CA LEU A 103 -11.10 -9.62 27.36
C LEU A 103 -10.70 -10.81 28.21
N VAL A 104 -9.54 -11.43 27.96
CA VAL A 104 -9.02 -12.55 28.74
C VAL A 104 -8.76 -12.13 30.20
N ILE A 105 -8.19 -10.94 30.43
CA ILE A 105 -7.94 -10.39 31.75
C ILE A 105 -9.27 -10.09 32.49
N MET A 106 -10.21 -9.47 31.81
CA MET A 106 -11.55 -9.18 32.36
C MET A 106 -12.27 -10.46 32.74
N GLU A 107 -12.21 -11.50 31.95
CA GLU A 107 -12.79 -12.80 32.29
C GLU A 107 -12.14 -13.44 33.51
N ARG A 108 -10.80 -13.38 33.62
CA ARG A 108 -10.11 -13.88 34.82
C ARG A 108 -10.51 -13.11 36.08
N LYS A 109 -10.71 -11.78 35.99
CA LYS A 109 -11.18 -10.95 37.12
C LYS A 109 -12.67 -11.16 37.43
N SER A 110 -13.49 -11.43 36.41
CA SER A 110 -14.94 -11.63 36.56
C SER A 110 -15.31 -12.97 37.21
N TYR A 111 -14.35 -13.88 37.45
CA TYR A 111 -14.53 -15.05 38.30
C TYR A 111 -14.89 -14.66 39.76
N VAL A 112 -14.70 -13.38 40.12
CA VAL A 112 -14.98 -12.85 41.49
C VAL A 112 -16.33 -12.15 41.59
N LYS A 113 -17.02 -11.79 40.49
CA LYS A 113 -18.36 -11.16 40.55
C LYS A 113 -19.18 -11.48 39.31
N SER A 114 -20.20 -12.31 39.48
CA SER A 114 -21.25 -12.59 38.47
C SER A 114 -21.96 -11.30 38.08
N LEU A 115 -21.58 -10.72 36.92
CA LEU A 115 -22.36 -9.70 36.27
C LEU A 115 -23.00 -10.32 35.02
N LYS A 116 -24.34 -10.30 35.00
CA LYS A 116 -25.15 -10.61 33.81
C LYS A 116 -24.72 -9.67 32.68
N ILE A 117 -23.94 -10.18 31.73
CA ILE A 117 -23.62 -9.44 30.51
C ILE A 117 -24.87 -9.43 29.61
N ASN A 118 -25.36 -8.24 29.36
CA ASN A 118 -26.57 -7.97 28.61
C ASN A 118 -26.35 -8.35 27.11
N LYS A 119 -27.24 -9.16 26.55
CA LYS A 119 -27.20 -9.59 25.13
C LYS A 119 -27.12 -8.45 24.10
N SER A 120 -27.53 -7.22 24.49
CA SER A 120 -27.43 -6.03 23.64
C SER A 120 -26.01 -5.58 23.35
N ALA A 121 -25.02 -5.84 24.24
CA ALA A 121 -23.63 -5.44 24.01
C ALA A 121 -22.96 -6.26 22.89
N ASN A 122 -23.35 -7.53 22.75
CA ASN A 122 -22.81 -8.40 21.70
C ASN A 122 -23.31 -8.00 20.30
N LEU A 123 -24.54 -7.49 20.21
CA LEU A 123 -25.10 -7.01 18.94
C LEU A 123 -24.44 -5.71 18.49
N LEU A 124 -24.16 -4.80 19.45
CA LEU A 124 -23.47 -3.53 19.14
C LEU A 124 -22.04 -3.76 18.62
N PHE A 125 -21.33 -4.73 19.21
CA PHE A 125 -19.96 -5.09 18.79
C PHE A 125 -19.96 -5.71 17.38
N LEU A 126 -20.95 -6.53 17.05
CA LEU A 126 -21.11 -7.12 15.71
C LEU A 126 -21.38 -6.04 14.64
N VAL A 127 -22.21 -5.05 14.95
CA VAL A 127 -22.54 -3.94 14.04
C VAL A 127 -21.36 -3.01 13.80
N ILE A 128 -20.55 -2.73 14.82
CA ILE A 128 -19.32 -1.92 14.67
C ILE A 128 -18.28 -2.67 13.82
N PHE A 129 -18.15 -3.98 14.00
CA PHE A 129 -17.18 -4.80 13.26
C PHE A 129 -17.53 -4.96 11.77
N THR A 130 -18.82 -5.03 11.42
CA THR A 130 -19.28 -5.08 10.01
C THR A 130 -19.12 -3.75 9.28
N GLY A 131 -19.11 -2.62 9.99
CA GLY A 131 -18.89 -1.29 9.42
C GLY A 131 -17.46 -1.01 8.94
N LEU A 132 -16.48 -1.78 9.41
CA LEU A 132 -15.06 -1.57 9.07
C LEU A 132 -14.61 -2.23 7.75
N PHE A 133 -15.46 -3.03 7.10
CA PHE A 133 -15.11 -3.74 5.86
C PHE A 133 -15.45 -2.99 4.56
N ASN A 134 -15.95 -1.77 4.61
CA ASN A 134 -16.34 -0.99 3.43
C ASN A 134 -15.28 0.00 2.98
N SER A 135 -13.99 -0.38 2.90
CA SER A 135 -12.97 0.54 2.37
C SER A 135 -11.99 -0.15 1.42
N CYS A 136 -12.51 -0.74 0.35
CA CYS A 136 -11.74 -0.86 -0.89
C CYS A 136 -12.30 0.17 -1.88
N SER A 137 -11.94 1.44 -1.70
CA SER A 137 -12.13 2.45 -2.73
C SER A 137 -11.10 2.20 -3.83
N THR A 138 -11.55 2.05 -5.07
CA THR A 138 -10.69 2.04 -6.26
C THR A 138 -10.50 3.45 -6.82
N GLU A 139 -10.75 4.47 -5.99
CA GLU A 139 -10.56 5.87 -6.37
C GLU A 139 -9.07 6.24 -6.37
N PRO A 140 -8.64 7.13 -7.29
CA PRO A 140 -7.29 7.65 -7.30
C PRO A 140 -7.03 8.51 -6.05
N ASP A 141 -5.77 8.55 -5.58
CA ASP A 141 -5.33 9.38 -4.46
C ASP A 141 -4.47 10.53 -4.99
N MET A 142 -4.87 11.77 -4.74
CA MET A 142 -4.19 12.97 -5.23
C MET A 142 -2.69 12.93 -4.96
N ILE A 143 -1.87 13.15 -5.99
CA ILE A 143 -0.41 13.24 -5.86
C ILE A 143 -0.04 14.49 -5.05
N LYS A 144 0.70 14.28 -3.97
CA LYS A 144 1.22 15.36 -3.11
C LYS A 144 2.60 15.76 -3.60
N PHE A 145 2.66 16.76 -4.48
CA PHE A 145 3.92 17.25 -5.04
C PHE A 145 4.91 17.70 -3.96
N GLY A 146 6.18 17.37 -4.15
CA GLY A 146 7.24 17.62 -3.18
C GLY A 146 7.23 16.71 -1.95
N LYS A 147 6.28 15.77 -1.84
CA LYS A 147 6.18 14.82 -0.71
C LYS A 147 6.10 13.37 -1.16
N ASP A 148 5.28 13.07 -2.17
CA ASP A 148 5.16 11.71 -2.68
C ASP A 148 6.36 11.35 -3.55
N ASN A 149 6.77 10.08 -3.49
CA ASN A 149 7.86 9.55 -4.29
C ASN A 149 7.30 8.66 -5.41
N CYS A 150 7.93 8.76 -6.58
CA CYS A 150 7.66 7.88 -7.70
C CYS A 150 7.92 6.42 -7.31
N TYR A 151 6.96 5.54 -7.55
CA TYR A 151 7.11 4.14 -7.18
C TYR A 151 8.20 3.43 -7.98
N PHE A 152 8.46 3.85 -9.23
CA PHE A 152 9.44 3.24 -10.11
C PHE A 152 10.84 3.81 -9.92
N CYS A 153 11.07 5.10 -10.18
CA CYS A 153 12.40 5.71 -10.10
C CYS A 153 12.81 6.16 -8.69
N LYS A 154 11.88 6.15 -7.72
CA LYS A 154 12.07 6.53 -6.31
C LYS A 154 12.37 8.02 -6.07
N MET A 155 12.38 8.84 -7.11
CA MET A 155 12.54 10.29 -6.96
C MET A 155 11.26 10.95 -6.47
N THR A 156 11.39 12.09 -5.79
CA THR A 156 10.24 12.88 -5.36
C THR A 156 9.52 13.47 -6.56
N ILE A 157 8.20 13.32 -6.61
CA ILE A 157 7.35 13.87 -7.65
C ILE A 157 7.24 15.38 -7.42
N SER A 158 7.87 16.17 -8.26
CA SER A 158 7.98 17.62 -8.11
C SER A 158 7.25 18.42 -9.19
N ASP A 159 7.17 17.89 -10.42
CA ASP A 159 6.49 18.55 -11.53
C ASP A 159 5.01 18.18 -11.56
N ASN A 160 4.15 19.17 -11.36
CA ASN A 160 2.70 18.98 -11.29
C ASN A 160 2.03 18.79 -12.67
N ARG A 161 2.77 18.71 -13.76
CA ARG A 161 2.25 18.59 -15.12
C ARG A 161 2.28 17.18 -15.70
N PHE A 162 3.12 16.29 -15.16
CA PHE A 162 3.47 15.01 -15.80
C PHE A 162 3.22 13.77 -14.98
N GLY A 163 2.77 13.90 -13.74
CA GLY A 163 2.51 12.78 -12.86
C GLY A 163 1.45 11.83 -13.40
N ALA A 164 1.56 10.57 -12.99
CA ALA A 164 0.59 9.53 -13.34
C ALA A 164 0.30 8.62 -12.13
N GLU A 165 -0.85 7.95 -12.18
CA GLU A 165 -1.25 6.96 -11.18
C GLU A 165 -1.76 5.69 -11.83
N LEU A 166 -1.50 4.55 -11.17
CA LEU A 166 -2.11 3.27 -11.48
C LEU A 166 -2.84 2.76 -10.24
N VAL A 167 -4.12 2.47 -10.39
CA VAL A 167 -4.97 1.94 -9.34
C VAL A 167 -5.27 0.47 -9.62
N THR A 168 -5.08 -0.37 -8.62
CA THR A 168 -5.41 -1.80 -8.73
C THR A 168 -6.85 -2.09 -8.33
N LYS A 169 -7.41 -3.21 -8.76
CA LYS A 169 -8.74 -3.71 -8.35
C LYS A 169 -8.86 -3.90 -6.83
N LYS A 170 -7.74 -4.02 -6.12
CA LYS A 170 -7.68 -4.12 -4.66
C LYS A 170 -7.54 -2.75 -3.96
N GLY A 171 -7.65 -1.64 -4.72
CA GLY A 171 -7.55 -0.29 -4.18
C GLY A 171 -6.13 0.17 -3.85
N LYS A 172 -5.08 -0.53 -4.32
CA LYS A 172 -3.71 -0.06 -4.15
C LYS A 172 -3.37 0.94 -5.24
N VAL A 173 -2.86 2.10 -4.83
CA VAL A 173 -2.45 3.20 -5.70
C VAL A 173 -0.94 3.21 -5.83
N TYR A 174 -0.45 3.36 -7.07
CA TYR A 174 0.95 3.55 -7.41
C TYR A 174 1.11 4.89 -8.11
N LYS A 175 1.97 5.76 -7.57
CA LYS A 175 2.20 7.11 -8.07
C LYS A 175 3.51 7.18 -8.84
N PHE A 176 3.53 7.93 -9.92
CA PHE A 176 4.66 8.06 -10.83
C PHE A 176 4.94 9.52 -11.14
N ASP A 177 6.22 9.86 -11.27
CA ASP A 177 6.69 11.19 -11.60
C ASP A 177 6.44 11.57 -13.08
N ASP A 178 6.35 10.56 -13.94
CA ASP A 178 6.25 10.71 -15.40
C ASP A 178 5.51 9.51 -16.00
N GLY A 179 4.86 9.72 -17.13
CA GLY A 179 4.27 8.66 -17.94
C GLY A 179 5.26 7.55 -18.33
N GLN A 180 6.55 7.88 -18.51
CA GLN A 180 7.61 6.89 -18.78
C GLN A 180 7.80 5.94 -17.58
N CYS A 181 7.77 6.45 -16.35
CA CYS A 181 7.86 5.62 -15.16
C CYS A 181 6.67 4.66 -15.00
N LEU A 182 5.48 5.12 -15.36
CA LEU A 182 4.28 4.29 -15.39
C LEU A 182 4.41 3.17 -16.44
N LEU A 183 4.82 3.50 -17.67
CA LEU A 183 4.98 2.52 -18.75
C LEU A 183 6.06 1.49 -18.42
N ALA A 184 7.20 1.92 -17.88
CA ALA A 184 8.26 1.03 -17.44
C ALA A 184 7.80 0.11 -16.29
N PHE A 185 7.02 0.63 -15.34
CA PHE A 185 6.43 -0.17 -14.27
C PHE A 185 5.46 -1.25 -14.79
N LYS A 186 4.62 -0.90 -15.77
CA LYS A 186 3.72 -1.86 -16.43
C LYS A 186 4.49 -2.92 -17.20
N SER A 187 5.49 -2.51 -17.99
CA SER A 187 6.34 -3.44 -18.76
C SER A 187 7.12 -4.42 -17.87
N ALA A 188 7.46 -4.01 -16.64
CA ALA A 188 8.09 -4.88 -15.65
C ALA A 188 7.12 -5.89 -15.00
N LEU A 189 5.83 -5.87 -15.36
CA LEU A 189 4.77 -6.77 -14.87
C LEU A 189 4.70 -6.88 -13.33
N VAL A 190 5.06 -5.80 -12.62
CA VAL A 190 5.01 -5.73 -11.15
C VAL A 190 3.58 -5.94 -10.66
N VAL A 191 2.60 -5.46 -11.43
CA VAL A 191 1.17 -5.73 -11.26
C VAL A 191 0.68 -6.44 -12.51
N PRO A 192 0.05 -7.63 -12.39
CA PRO A 192 -0.57 -8.28 -13.51
C PRO A 192 -1.60 -7.37 -14.19
N GLU A 193 -1.67 -7.36 -15.51
CA GLU A 193 -2.59 -6.51 -16.28
C GLU A 193 -4.04 -6.69 -15.81
N ASN A 194 -4.44 -7.93 -15.50
CA ASN A 194 -5.77 -8.27 -15.02
C ASN A 194 -6.10 -7.71 -13.62
N ASP A 195 -5.10 -7.30 -12.86
CA ASP A 195 -5.28 -6.72 -11.51
C ASP A 195 -5.32 -5.19 -11.54
N ILE A 196 -5.05 -4.56 -12.69
CA ILE A 196 -5.17 -3.12 -12.89
C ILE A 196 -6.65 -2.78 -13.01
N SER A 197 -7.11 -1.77 -12.27
CA SER A 197 -8.44 -1.18 -12.40
C SER A 197 -8.42 -0.04 -13.40
N ASP A 198 -7.61 0.98 -13.10
CA ASP A 198 -7.56 2.23 -13.84
C ASP A 198 -6.17 2.83 -13.87
N VAL A 199 -5.94 3.67 -14.88
CA VAL A 199 -4.74 4.48 -15.04
C VAL A 199 -5.16 5.93 -15.18
N TYR A 200 -4.43 6.82 -14.50
CA TYR A 200 -4.70 8.25 -14.49
C TYR A 200 -3.43 9.01 -14.86
N PHE A 201 -3.61 10.12 -15.54
CA PHE A 201 -2.58 11.13 -15.76
C PHE A 201 -3.01 12.44 -15.16
N ILE A 202 -2.05 13.28 -14.79
CA ILE A 202 -2.34 14.66 -14.37
C ILE A 202 -2.71 15.50 -15.59
N ASP A 203 -3.72 16.35 -15.46
CA ASP A 203 -4.04 17.36 -16.46
C ASP A 203 -2.87 18.33 -16.58
N PHE A 204 -2.26 18.38 -17.77
CA PHE A 204 -1.13 19.25 -18.05
C PHE A 204 -1.48 20.73 -17.85
N ASN A 205 -2.75 21.08 -18.05
CA ASN A 205 -3.23 22.45 -17.98
C ASN A 205 -4.37 22.57 -16.94
N GLY A 206 -4.53 23.73 -16.35
CA GLY A 206 -5.61 24.00 -15.40
C GLY A 206 -5.28 23.58 -13.96
N GLU A 207 -6.18 22.86 -13.31
CA GLU A 207 -6.10 22.53 -11.86
C GLU A 207 -5.15 21.35 -11.56
N HIS A 208 -4.49 20.76 -12.56
CA HIS A 208 -3.64 19.58 -12.41
C HIS A 208 -4.34 18.41 -11.70
N SER A 209 -5.61 18.21 -12.03
CA SER A 209 -6.41 17.09 -11.52
C SER A 209 -6.04 15.78 -12.23
N LEU A 210 -6.34 14.64 -11.60
CA LEU A 210 -6.16 13.32 -12.19
C LEU A 210 -7.27 13.04 -13.23
N ILE A 211 -6.88 12.66 -14.43
CA ILE A 211 -7.75 12.31 -15.55
C ILE A 211 -7.59 10.83 -15.86
N ASN A 212 -8.69 10.07 -15.88
CA ASN A 212 -8.63 8.69 -16.35
C ASN A 212 -8.16 8.64 -17.81
N VAL A 213 -7.19 7.78 -18.10
CA VAL A 213 -6.53 7.68 -19.39
C VAL A 213 -7.48 7.39 -20.56
N GLN A 214 -8.60 6.73 -20.30
CA GLN A 214 -9.64 6.43 -21.30
C GLN A 214 -10.41 7.69 -21.73
N LYS A 215 -10.36 8.75 -20.92
CA LYS A 215 -11.01 10.06 -21.19
C LYS A 215 -10.01 11.16 -21.52
N ALA A 216 -8.72 10.88 -21.40
CA ALA A 216 -7.66 11.84 -21.60
C ALA A 216 -7.30 11.98 -23.08
N PHE A 217 -7.06 13.20 -23.52
CA PHE A 217 -6.37 13.49 -24.78
C PHE A 217 -4.88 13.53 -24.50
N LEU A 218 -4.09 12.68 -25.18
CA LEU A 218 -2.65 12.56 -24.93
C LEU A 218 -1.86 13.20 -26.07
N LEU A 219 -0.83 13.96 -25.71
CA LEU A 219 0.16 14.53 -26.62
C LEU A 219 1.56 14.04 -26.26
N LYS A 220 2.39 13.89 -27.29
CA LYS A 220 3.81 13.61 -27.12
C LYS A 220 4.66 14.62 -27.89
N SER A 221 5.67 15.20 -27.23
CA SER A 221 6.62 16.14 -27.85
C SER A 221 7.91 16.21 -27.06
N GLU A 222 9.05 16.22 -27.76
CA GLU A 222 10.38 16.43 -27.14
C GLU A 222 10.53 17.80 -26.46
N LEU A 223 9.65 18.75 -26.76
CA LEU A 223 9.67 20.09 -26.17
C LEU A 223 9.00 20.13 -24.78
N PHE A 224 8.29 19.09 -24.36
CA PHE A 224 7.67 19.04 -23.04
C PHE A 224 8.69 18.92 -21.91
N LYS A 225 9.81 18.25 -22.16
CA LYS A 225 10.91 18.03 -21.20
C LYS A 225 10.41 17.51 -19.85
N SER A 226 9.67 16.39 -19.89
CA SER A 226 9.17 15.78 -18.67
C SER A 226 10.30 15.18 -17.82
N PRO A 227 10.12 14.97 -16.51
CA PRO A 227 11.19 14.58 -15.58
C PRO A 227 12.00 13.36 -15.99
N MET A 228 11.34 12.35 -16.56
CA MET A 228 11.98 11.09 -17.00
C MET A 228 12.01 10.91 -18.51
N GLY A 229 11.75 11.97 -19.27
CA GLY A 229 11.85 11.97 -20.74
C GLY A 229 10.73 11.21 -21.45
N GLY A 230 9.64 10.87 -20.77
CA GLY A 230 8.46 10.29 -21.40
C GLY A 230 7.78 11.26 -22.36
N ASN A 231 7.85 12.56 -22.00
CA ASN A 231 7.38 13.67 -22.85
C ASN A 231 5.92 13.51 -23.27
N ILE A 232 5.11 12.96 -22.36
CA ILE A 232 3.66 12.72 -22.53
C ILE A 232 2.90 13.72 -21.68
N ALA A 233 2.01 14.49 -22.27
CA ALA A 233 1.10 15.40 -21.60
C ALA A 233 -0.35 14.96 -21.80
N ALA A 234 -1.16 14.98 -20.74
CA ALA A 234 -2.57 14.62 -20.78
C ALA A 234 -3.46 15.85 -20.61
N PHE A 235 -4.60 15.85 -21.27
CA PHE A 235 -5.57 16.95 -21.24
C PHE A 235 -6.98 16.42 -21.04
N SER A 236 -7.75 17.12 -20.22
CA SER A 236 -9.18 16.85 -20.05
C SER A 236 -10.03 17.49 -21.15
N ILE A 237 -9.53 18.58 -21.76
CA ILE A 237 -10.27 19.40 -22.72
C ILE A 237 -9.54 19.39 -24.07
N GLN A 238 -10.28 19.05 -25.13
CA GLN A 238 -9.72 18.95 -26.50
C GLN A 238 -9.18 20.29 -27.02
N ASP A 239 -9.86 21.39 -26.75
CA ASP A 239 -9.42 22.73 -27.19
C ASP A 239 -8.09 23.14 -26.57
N SER A 240 -7.88 22.79 -25.28
CA SER A 240 -6.61 23.01 -24.59
C SER A 240 -5.51 22.16 -25.20
N MET A 241 -5.80 20.90 -25.50
CA MET A 241 -4.89 19.98 -26.17
C MET A 241 -4.46 20.53 -27.54
N GLN A 242 -5.39 21.01 -28.37
CA GLN A 242 -5.07 21.55 -29.71
C GLN A 242 -4.18 22.78 -29.63
N LYS A 243 -4.43 23.72 -28.71
CA LYS A 243 -3.59 24.91 -28.53
C LYS A 243 -2.15 24.52 -28.11
N ILE A 244 -2.02 23.61 -27.19
CA ILE A 244 -0.70 23.14 -26.73
C ILE A 244 0.00 22.30 -27.80
N ALA A 245 -0.73 21.51 -28.59
CA ALA A 245 -0.18 20.76 -29.71
C ALA A 245 0.52 21.68 -30.73
N MET A 246 -0.12 22.80 -31.06
CA MET A 246 0.49 23.80 -31.96
C MET A 246 1.71 24.48 -31.36
N GLN A 247 1.63 24.84 -30.07
CA GLN A 247 2.71 25.54 -29.36
C GLN A 247 3.98 24.70 -29.20
N TYR A 248 3.80 23.40 -28.91
CA TYR A 248 4.90 22.47 -28.62
C TYR A 248 5.21 21.52 -29.80
N HIS A 249 4.63 21.75 -30.97
CA HIS A 249 4.76 20.84 -32.11
C HIS A 249 4.50 19.38 -31.73
N ALA A 250 3.50 19.17 -30.88
CA ALA A 250 3.21 17.88 -30.32
C ALA A 250 2.28 17.06 -31.22
N ILE A 251 2.48 15.75 -31.19
CA ILE A 251 1.65 14.79 -31.91
C ILE A 251 0.64 14.15 -30.95
N ALA A 252 -0.59 13.95 -31.41
CA ALA A 252 -1.60 13.21 -30.67
C ALA A 252 -1.25 11.72 -30.67
N VAL A 253 -1.31 11.10 -29.48
CA VAL A 253 -1.05 9.67 -29.28
C VAL A 253 -2.22 9.04 -28.52
N SER A 254 -2.52 7.77 -28.81
CA SER A 254 -3.51 7.03 -28.03
C SER A 254 -2.83 6.23 -26.91
N TRP A 255 -3.61 5.92 -25.88
CA TRP A 255 -3.12 5.06 -24.80
C TRP A 255 -2.64 3.69 -25.32
N ASP A 256 -3.37 3.11 -26.28
CA ASP A 256 -3.02 1.81 -26.86
C ASP A 256 -1.72 1.83 -27.65
N GLN A 257 -1.32 2.98 -28.18
CA GLN A 257 -0.04 3.15 -28.85
C GLN A 257 1.12 3.25 -27.85
N LEU A 258 0.88 3.84 -26.69
CA LEU A 258 1.88 3.99 -25.63
C LEU A 258 2.09 2.71 -24.81
N ASN A 259 1.07 1.86 -24.73
CA ASN A 259 1.03 0.68 -23.87
C ASN A 259 1.42 -0.63 -24.60
N LYS A 260 2.02 -0.52 -25.79
CA LYS A 260 2.45 -1.68 -26.60
C LYS A 260 3.81 -2.23 -26.19
#